data_3c64b10f149fc314443d3166313625a1
#
_entry.id   3c64b10f149fc314443d3166313625a1
#
_cell.length_a   1.000
_cell.length_b   1.000
_cell.length_c   1.000
_cell.angle_alpha   90.00
_cell.angle_beta   90.00
_cell.angle_gamma   90.00
#
_symmetry.space_group_name_H-M   'P 1'
#
loop_
_entity.id
_entity.type
_entity.pdbx_description
1 polymer ?
#
loop_
_entity_poly.entity_id
_entity_poly.type
_entity_poly.pdbx_seq_one_letter_code
_entity_poly.pdbx_strand_id
1 'polypeptide(L)'
;MQPKSFRALEILPKYVIMYPIPKRMVIQMKIDVITYRDKLYDNMLNGHTVIVIDVLRCTSAIIAALDNGAAKIIPAVEPGDATAYANRIGIKDCILGGERGCMILPGFNVGNSPFEYNRETVGGKTVIISTSNGTAAICGVRNARHIFLGALSNCSAAARKAAGFMDDILIVCSGTNRMISADDLCAAGAIINRLRSLCSELELTDIALICEHLYNSFKSGTFDLRKTFHCS
;
A
#
# COMPACT_ATOMS: atom_id res chain seq x y z
N MET A 1 -22.60 12.28 -22.76
CA MET A 1 -22.09 11.41 -21.70
C MET A 1 -21.61 12.31 -20.56
N GLN A 2 -22.31 12.32 -19.44
CA GLN A 2 -21.81 13.06 -18.26
C GLN A 2 -20.56 12.35 -17.74
N PRO A 3 -19.49 13.06 -17.35
CA PRO A 3 -18.31 12.43 -16.76
C PRO A 3 -18.73 11.79 -15.43
N LYS A 4 -18.48 10.47 -15.29
CA LYS A 4 -18.67 9.77 -14.03
C LYS A 4 -17.93 10.55 -12.95
N SER A 5 -18.65 11.00 -11.92
CA SER A 5 -18.08 11.74 -10.80
C SER A 5 -16.90 10.96 -10.21
N PHE A 6 -15.71 11.47 -10.40
CA PHE A 6 -14.48 10.92 -9.84
C PHE A 6 -14.56 11.11 -8.30
N ARG A 7 -14.91 10.04 -7.59
CA ARG A 7 -14.82 10.02 -6.13
C ARG A 7 -13.38 9.68 -5.79
N ALA A 8 -12.57 10.68 -5.46
CA ALA A 8 -11.20 10.49 -5.03
C ALA A 8 -11.16 9.63 -3.77
N LEU A 9 -10.31 8.61 -3.77
CA LEU A 9 -9.95 7.88 -2.55
C LEU A 9 -9.02 8.80 -1.74
N GLU A 10 -9.46 9.23 -0.56
CA GLU A 10 -8.65 10.06 0.33
C GLU A 10 -8.02 9.19 1.42
N ILE A 11 -6.71 9.24 1.53
CA ILE A 11 -5.96 8.55 2.58
C ILE A 11 -5.58 9.59 3.64
N LEU A 12 -6.16 9.47 4.83
CA LEU A 12 -6.02 10.43 5.93
C LEU A 12 -5.09 9.90 7.03
N PRO A 13 -4.37 10.79 7.76
CA PRO A 13 -3.49 10.42 8.88
C PRO A 13 -4.19 9.73 10.05
N LYS A 14 -5.51 9.87 10.18
CA LYS A 14 -6.33 9.31 11.28
C LYS A 14 -6.20 7.80 11.47
N TYR A 15 -5.69 7.09 10.49
CA TYR A 15 -5.51 5.63 10.56
C TYR A 15 -4.25 5.19 11.31
N VAL A 16 -3.51 6.13 11.94
CA VAL A 16 -2.34 5.85 12.80
C VAL A 16 -2.72 5.74 14.30
N ILE A 17 -4.00 5.83 14.67
CA ILE A 17 -4.43 5.81 16.07
C ILE A 17 -4.14 4.45 16.70
N MET A 18 -3.36 4.46 17.80
CA MET A 18 -3.13 3.28 18.64
C MET A 18 -4.42 2.92 19.40
N TYR A 19 -5.02 1.78 19.05
CA TYR A 19 -6.02 1.14 19.90
C TYR A 19 -5.33 0.14 20.84
N PRO A 20 -5.83 -0.04 22.09
CA PRO A 20 -5.35 -1.11 22.94
C PRO A 20 -5.59 -2.46 22.26
N ILE A 21 -4.58 -3.33 22.31
CA ILE A 21 -4.67 -4.70 21.78
C ILE A 21 -5.70 -5.43 22.63
N PRO A 22 -6.80 -5.95 22.06
CA PRO A 22 -7.69 -6.82 22.81
C PRO A 22 -6.91 -8.07 23.26
N LYS A 23 -7.22 -8.58 24.47
CA LYS A 23 -6.71 -9.87 24.94
C LYS A 23 -6.97 -10.89 23.84
N ARG A 24 -5.99 -11.74 23.56
CA ARG A 24 -5.94 -12.81 22.55
C ARG A 24 -7.32 -13.47 22.40
N MET A 25 -8.06 -13.09 21.37
CA MET A 25 -9.33 -13.74 21.02
C MET A 25 -9.04 -14.94 20.12
N VAL A 26 -9.76 -16.03 20.35
CA VAL A 26 -9.72 -17.19 19.45
C VAL A 26 -10.59 -16.81 18.23
N ILE A 27 -9.98 -16.29 17.20
CA ILE A 27 -10.62 -15.98 15.92
C ILE A 27 -9.81 -16.72 14.87
N GLN A 28 -10.46 -17.58 14.13
CA GLN A 28 -9.92 -18.16 12.93
C GLN A 28 -10.01 -17.06 11.84
N MET A 29 -8.88 -16.56 11.40
CA MET A 29 -8.76 -15.52 10.38
C MET A 29 -8.01 -16.10 9.19
N LYS A 30 -8.58 -15.98 8.02
CA LYS A 30 -7.93 -16.40 6.78
C LYS A 30 -7.12 -15.27 6.18
N ILE A 31 -5.93 -15.59 5.68
CA ILE A 31 -5.06 -14.65 4.97
C ILE A 31 -4.78 -15.19 3.58
N ASP A 32 -5.08 -14.37 2.59
CA ASP A 32 -4.75 -14.63 1.19
C ASP A 32 -3.89 -13.50 0.62
N VAL A 33 -3.14 -13.82 -0.46
CA VAL A 33 -2.23 -12.86 -1.12
C VAL A 33 -2.46 -12.88 -2.62
N ILE A 34 -2.78 -11.72 -3.18
CA ILE A 34 -2.75 -11.46 -4.61
C ILE A 34 -1.35 -11.00 -4.99
N THR A 35 -0.66 -11.78 -5.80
CA THR A 35 0.76 -11.59 -6.11
C THR A 35 1.06 -10.41 -7.04
N TYR A 36 0.08 -9.95 -7.81
CA TYR A 36 0.10 -8.71 -8.59
C TYR A 36 -1.33 -8.29 -8.96
N ARG A 37 -1.56 -7.00 -9.10
CA ARG A 37 -2.87 -6.35 -9.16
C ARG A 37 -3.84 -6.91 -10.22
N ASP A 38 -3.34 -7.36 -11.38
CA ASP A 38 -4.20 -7.83 -12.48
C ASP A 38 -4.86 -9.19 -12.20
N LYS A 39 -4.50 -9.84 -11.08
CA LYS A 39 -5.18 -11.03 -10.53
C LYS A 39 -6.29 -10.70 -9.55
N LEU A 40 -6.52 -9.42 -9.27
CA LEU A 40 -7.58 -8.96 -8.38
C LEU A 40 -8.90 -8.87 -9.15
N TYR A 41 -9.95 -9.44 -8.56
CA TYR A 41 -11.33 -9.34 -9.04
C TYR A 41 -12.21 -8.74 -7.93
N ASP A 42 -13.23 -7.95 -8.30
CA ASP A 42 -14.09 -7.23 -7.35
C ASP A 42 -14.74 -8.14 -6.31
N ASN A 43 -15.12 -9.36 -6.67
CA ASN A 43 -15.72 -10.33 -5.75
C ASN A 43 -14.77 -10.79 -4.64
N MET A 44 -13.45 -10.67 -4.82
CA MET A 44 -12.44 -11.01 -3.82
C MET A 44 -12.34 -9.98 -2.69
N LEU A 45 -12.92 -8.79 -2.87
CA LEU A 45 -12.90 -7.72 -1.86
C LEU A 45 -13.97 -7.90 -0.77
N ASN A 46 -15.00 -8.71 -1.06
CA ASN A 46 -16.14 -8.84 -0.17
C ASN A 46 -15.77 -9.55 1.14
N GLY A 47 -16.06 -8.90 2.26
CA GLY A 47 -15.80 -9.47 3.59
C GLY A 47 -14.35 -9.43 4.03
N HIS A 48 -13.45 -8.82 3.26
CA HIS A 48 -12.03 -8.75 3.59
C HIS A 48 -11.61 -7.36 4.06
N THR A 49 -10.71 -7.33 5.02
CA THR A 49 -9.82 -6.20 5.25
C THR A 49 -8.66 -6.31 4.26
N VAL A 50 -8.44 -5.26 3.46
CA VAL A 50 -7.45 -5.27 2.38
C VAL A 50 -6.20 -4.49 2.78
N ILE A 51 -5.01 -5.06 2.51
CA ILE A 51 -3.73 -4.38 2.65
C ILE A 51 -3.05 -4.32 1.29
N VAL A 52 -2.86 -3.11 0.74
CA VAL A 52 -2.17 -2.91 -0.54
C VAL A 52 -0.69 -2.69 -0.31
N ILE A 53 0.14 -3.35 -1.12
CA ILE A 53 1.60 -3.30 -1.05
C ILE A 53 2.18 -2.91 -2.42
N ASP A 54 3.07 -1.93 -2.41
CA ASP A 54 3.99 -1.53 -3.48
C ASP A 54 5.24 -0.96 -2.80
N VAL A 55 6.16 -1.87 -2.40
CA VAL A 55 7.30 -1.49 -1.55
C VAL A 55 8.26 -0.58 -2.31
N LEU A 56 8.54 -0.90 -3.55
CA LEU A 56 9.42 -0.14 -4.42
C LEU A 56 8.62 0.36 -5.65
N ARG A 57 7.84 1.52 -5.43
CA ARG A 57 8.08 2.43 -4.27
C ARG A 57 6.80 3.09 -3.74
N CYS A 58 5.63 2.89 -4.36
CA CYS A 58 4.44 3.73 -4.16
C CYS A 58 3.96 3.75 -2.70
N THR A 59 3.72 2.58 -2.06
CA THR A 59 3.22 2.58 -0.68
C THR A 59 4.26 3.09 0.30
N SER A 60 5.56 2.83 0.07
CA SER A 60 6.63 3.40 0.87
C SER A 60 6.68 4.93 0.78
N ALA A 61 6.49 5.51 -0.42
CA ALA A 61 6.45 6.95 -0.62
C ALA A 61 5.22 7.59 0.07
N ILE A 62 4.05 6.95 -0.04
CA ILE A 62 2.82 7.41 0.63
C ILE A 62 2.97 7.38 2.15
N ILE A 63 3.54 6.29 2.70
CA ILE A 63 3.78 6.15 4.14
C ILE A 63 4.74 7.25 4.61
N ALA A 64 5.84 7.48 3.89
CA ALA A 64 6.78 8.55 4.21
C ALA A 64 6.11 9.94 4.16
N ALA A 65 5.28 10.21 3.15
CA ALA A 65 4.55 11.48 3.05
C ALA A 65 3.63 11.72 4.26
N LEU A 66 2.87 10.70 4.69
CA LEU A 66 1.98 10.80 5.85
C LEU A 66 2.75 10.97 7.16
N ASP A 67 3.85 10.25 7.34
CA ASP A 67 4.73 10.33 8.51
C ASP A 67 5.38 11.73 8.62
N ASN A 68 5.69 12.34 7.48
CA ASN A 68 6.22 13.70 7.37
C ASN A 68 5.14 14.80 7.37
N GLY A 69 3.90 14.45 7.69
CA GLY A 69 2.83 15.43 7.96
C GLY A 69 2.04 15.88 6.75
N ALA A 70 2.03 15.11 5.65
CA ALA A 70 1.05 15.37 4.58
C ALA A 70 -0.37 15.35 5.14
N ALA A 71 -1.19 16.34 4.78
CA ALA A 71 -2.56 16.45 5.27
C ALA A 71 -3.47 15.34 4.73
N LYS A 72 -3.24 14.95 3.47
CA LYS A 72 -3.90 13.82 2.82
C LYS A 72 -3.14 13.38 1.58
N ILE A 73 -3.41 12.15 1.15
CA ILE A 73 -2.90 11.58 -0.10
C ILE A 73 -4.09 11.27 -1.02
N ILE A 74 -3.94 11.57 -2.30
CA ILE A 74 -4.92 11.26 -3.35
C ILE A 74 -4.21 10.46 -4.44
N PRO A 75 -4.43 9.15 -4.51
CA PRO A 75 -3.93 8.34 -5.60
C PRO A 75 -4.73 8.60 -6.88
N ALA A 76 -4.04 8.83 -7.98
CA ALA A 76 -4.60 8.97 -9.31
C ALA A 76 -3.99 7.92 -10.25
N VAL A 77 -4.82 7.20 -11.00
CA VAL A 77 -4.32 6.19 -11.94
C VAL A 77 -3.59 6.88 -13.10
N GLU A 78 -4.20 7.91 -13.68
CA GLU A 78 -3.62 8.63 -14.79
C GLU A 78 -3.00 9.98 -14.36
N PRO A 79 -1.84 10.37 -14.92
CA PRO A 79 -1.22 11.66 -14.62
C PRO A 79 -2.11 12.86 -14.92
N GLY A 80 -2.93 12.75 -15.99
CA GLY A 80 -3.90 13.78 -16.35
C GLY A 80 -4.95 14.02 -15.27
N ASP A 81 -5.43 12.95 -14.62
CA ASP A 81 -6.39 13.04 -13.51
C ASP A 81 -5.75 13.72 -12.29
N ALA A 82 -4.47 13.42 -12.01
CA ALA A 82 -3.72 14.06 -10.93
C ALA A 82 -3.62 15.58 -11.16
N THR A 83 -3.24 15.98 -12.36
CA THR A 83 -3.14 17.41 -12.74
C THR A 83 -4.50 18.10 -12.71
N ALA A 84 -5.55 17.47 -13.23
CA ALA A 84 -6.89 18.01 -13.21
C ALA A 84 -7.42 18.21 -11.78
N TYR A 85 -7.12 17.25 -10.88
CA TYR A 85 -7.49 17.38 -9.48
C TYR A 85 -6.73 18.50 -8.78
N ALA A 86 -5.40 18.63 -9.02
CA ALA A 86 -4.59 19.71 -8.48
C ALA A 86 -5.11 21.10 -8.89
N ASN A 87 -5.48 21.26 -10.15
CA ASN A 87 -6.08 22.52 -10.66
C ASN A 87 -7.40 22.85 -9.96
N ARG A 88 -8.20 21.84 -9.63
CA ARG A 88 -9.50 22.03 -8.96
C ARG A 88 -9.37 22.46 -7.51
N ILE A 89 -8.40 21.94 -6.75
CA ILE A 89 -8.23 22.26 -5.32
C ILE A 89 -7.26 23.41 -5.07
N GLY A 90 -6.51 23.86 -6.08
CA GLY A 90 -5.48 24.88 -5.98
C GLY A 90 -4.06 24.28 -5.95
N ILE A 91 -3.29 24.57 -7.00
CA ILE A 91 -1.92 24.01 -7.18
C ILE A 91 -0.99 24.37 -6.01
N LYS A 92 -1.19 25.56 -5.39
CA LYS A 92 -0.31 26.04 -4.31
C LYS A 92 -0.39 25.19 -3.04
N ASP A 93 -1.51 24.48 -2.83
CA ASP A 93 -1.81 23.73 -1.62
C ASP A 93 -1.59 22.22 -1.81
N CYS A 94 -1.03 21.82 -2.95
CA CYS A 94 -0.77 20.42 -3.24
C CYS A 94 0.64 20.17 -3.80
N ILE A 95 1.06 18.91 -3.67
CA ILE A 95 2.26 18.35 -4.26
C ILE A 95 1.82 17.29 -5.26
N LEU A 96 2.26 17.42 -6.50
CA LEU A 96 2.15 16.39 -7.52
C LEU A 96 3.38 15.48 -7.42
N GLY A 97 3.16 14.21 -7.08
CA GLY A 97 4.20 13.19 -6.98
C GLY A 97 3.92 12.02 -7.92
N GLY A 98 4.96 11.37 -8.39
CA GLY A 98 4.79 10.17 -9.19
C GLY A 98 5.79 9.97 -10.30
N GLU A 99 5.61 8.84 -11.01
CA GLU A 99 6.54 8.39 -12.04
C GLU A 99 5.85 7.57 -13.13
N ARG A 100 6.54 7.47 -14.28
CA ARG A 100 6.34 6.43 -15.29
C ARG A 100 7.71 5.93 -15.72
N GLY A 101 7.89 4.59 -15.71
CA GLY A 101 9.18 3.98 -16.04
C GLY A 101 10.33 4.46 -15.16
N CYS A 102 10.09 4.64 -13.86
CA CYS A 102 11.05 5.17 -12.88
C CYS A 102 11.45 6.64 -13.06
N MET A 103 10.94 7.34 -14.07
CA MET A 103 11.22 8.75 -14.33
C MET A 103 10.10 9.61 -13.76
N ILE A 104 10.48 10.75 -13.12
CA ILE A 104 9.50 11.73 -12.66
C ILE A 104 8.63 12.21 -13.82
N LEU A 105 7.33 12.37 -13.55
CA LEU A 105 6.38 12.83 -14.55
C LEU A 105 6.60 14.31 -14.91
N PRO A 106 6.51 14.69 -16.19
CA PRO A 106 6.60 16.08 -16.59
C PRO A 106 5.60 16.97 -15.84
N GLY A 107 6.08 18.07 -15.27
CA GLY A 107 5.26 19.01 -14.50
C GLY A 107 4.92 18.57 -13.07
N PHE A 108 5.43 17.42 -12.61
CA PHE A 108 5.28 16.98 -11.22
C PHE A 108 6.42 17.54 -10.35
N ASN A 109 6.12 17.72 -9.06
CA ASN A 109 7.05 18.31 -8.09
C ASN A 109 8.10 17.31 -7.61
N VAL A 110 7.71 16.05 -7.43
CA VAL A 110 8.55 14.96 -6.89
C VAL A 110 8.28 13.65 -7.64
N GLY A 111 9.26 12.76 -7.61
CA GLY A 111 9.13 11.42 -8.19
C GLY A 111 8.39 10.45 -7.27
N ASN A 112 8.91 9.23 -7.14
CA ASN A 112 8.32 8.17 -6.33
C ASN A 112 9.30 7.66 -5.24
N SER A 113 10.39 8.39 -4.97
CA SER A 113 11.30 8.04 -3.89
C SER A 113 10.75 8.49 -2.54
N PRO A 114 10.66 7.62 -1.50
CA PRO A 114 10.23 8.03 -0.17
C PRO A 114 11.03 9.22 0.40
N PHE A 115 12.28 9.37 0.03
CA PHE A 115 13.16 10.46 0.47
C PHE A 115 12.76 11.84 -0.07
N GLU A 116 11.99 11.89 -1.15
CA GLU A 116 11.49 13.14 -1.72
C GLU A 116 10.29 13.71 -0.96
N TYR A 117 9.62 12.87 -0.16
CA TYR A 117 8.42 13.22 0.62
C TYR A 117 8.79 13.62 2.06
N ASN A 118 9.77 14.50 2.21
CA ASN A 118 10.19 15.02 3.50
C ASN A 118 9.22 16.11 4.01
N ARG A 119 9.36 16.51 5.29
CA ARG A 119 8.47 17.46 5.95
C ARG A 119 8.41 18.84 5.27
N GLU A 120 9.51 19.30 4.71
CA GLU A 120 9.57 20.58 4.00
C GLU A 120 8.72 20.54 2.72
N THR A 121 8.74 19.41 2.03
CA THR A 121 8.00 19.21 0.79
C THR A 121 6.52 19.02 1.03
N VAL A 122 6.13 18.13 1.96
CA VAL A 122 4.74 17.63 2.06
C VAL A 122 3.99 18.12 3.30
N GLY A 123 4.67 18.73 4.29
CA GLY A 123 4.06 19.12 5.56
C GLY A 123 2.83 20.03 5.38
N GLY A 124 1.68 19.59 5.88
CA GLY A 124 0.40 20.29 5.79
C GLY A 124 -0.27 20.30 4.41
N LYS A 125 0.38 19.72 3.38
CA LYS A 125 -0.12 19.77 2.00
C LYS A 125 -0.91 18.53 1.63
N THR A 126 -1.74 18.66 0.59
CA THR A 126 -2.34 17.52 -0.10
C THR A 126 -1.33 16.97 -1.10
N VAL A 127 -1.02 15.68 -1.03
CA VAL A 127 -0.18 14.98 -2.01
C VAL A 127 -1.07 14.23 -2.99
N ILE A 128 -0.94 14.52 -4.28
CA ILE A 128 -1.62 13.79 -5.35
C ILE A 128 -0.56 12.96 -6.05
N ILE A 129 -0.70 11.63 -6.01
CA ILE A 129 0.34 10.72 -6.49
C ILE A 129 -0.16 9.88 -7.65
N SER A 130 0.67 9.72 -8.71
CA SER A 130 0.38 8.86 -9.86
C SER A 130 1.59 8.03 -10.22
N THR A 131 1.49 6.70 -10.08
CA THR A 131 2.59 5.75 -10.33
C THR A 131 2.19 4.66 -11.30
N SER A 132 3.16 3.97 -11.85
CA SER A 132 2.96 2.93 -12.88
C SER A 132 2.10 1.75 -12.40
N ASN A 133 2.23 1.33 -11.13
CA ASN A 133 1.59 0.13 -10.59
C ASN A 133 0.76 0.41 -9.33
N GLY A 134 1.35 1.02 -8.30
CA GLY A 134 0.75 1.12 -6.97
C GLY A 134 -0.54 1.92 -6.92
N THR A 135 -0.64 3.05 -7.61
CA THR A 135 -1.87 3.85 -7.61
C THR A 135 -3.04 3.11 -8.25
N ALA A 136 -2.79 2.30 -9.27
CA ALA A 136 -3.83 1.45 -9.85
C ALA A 136 -4.24 0.31 -8.91
N ALA A 137 -3.31 -0.29 -8.17
CA ALA A 137 -3.62 -1.30 -7.16
C ALA A 137 -4.47 -0.69 -6.03
N ILE A 138 -4.12 0.49 -5.51
CA ILE A 138 -4.87 1.20 -4.48
C ILE A 138 -6.28 1.56 -4.97
N CYS A 139 -6.41 2.10 -6.17
CA CYS A 139 -7.71 2.44 -6.74
C CYS A 139 -8.56 1.21 -7.06
N GLY A 140 -7.92 0.09 -7.40
CA GLY A 140 -8.59 -1.19 -7.68
C GLY A 140 -9.32 -1.77 -6.48
N VAL A 141 -8.87 -1.49 -5.27
CA VAL A 141 -9.49 -2.02 -4.03
C VAL A 141 -10.49 -1.05 -3.38
N ARG A 142 -10.85 0.06 -4.04
CA ARG A 142 -11.71 1.13 -3.47
C ARG A 142 -13.06 0.66 -2.92
N ASN A 143 -13.55 -0.49 -3.37
CA ASN A 143 -14.81 -1.07 -2.93
C ASN A 143 -14.67 -1.95 -1.68
N ALA A 144 -13.44 -2.21 -1.20
CA ALA A 144 -13.24 -2.94 0.04
C ALA A 144 -13.73 -2.14 1.25
N ARG A 145 -14.17 -2.84 2.28
CA ARG A 145 -14.70 -2.23 3.50
C ARG A 145 -13.62 -1.49 4.28
N HIS A 146 -12.44 -2.08 4.40
CA HIS A 146 -11.28 -1.53 5.09
C HIS A 146 -10.06 -1.68 4.19
N ILE A 147 -9.33 -0.57 3.98
CA ILE A 147 -8.14 -0.52 3.13
C ILE A 147 -6.99 0.07 3.93
N PHE A 148 -5.87 -0.64 3.92
CA PHE A 148 -4.62 -0.18 4.50
C PHE A 148 -3.51 -0.24 3.46
N LEU A 149 -2.47 0.57 3.66
CA LEU A 149 -1.25 0.49 2.88
C LEU A 149 -0.17 -0.17 3.72
N GLY A 150 0.52 -1.14 3.11
CA GLY A 150 1.60 -1.90 3.71
C GLY A 150 2.93 -1.68 3.01
N ALA A 151 4.00 -1.68 3.80
CA ALA A 151 5.39 -1.75 3.37
C ALA A 151 6.21 -2.39 4.50
N LEU A 152 7.49 -2.69 4.25
CA LEU A 152 8.38 -3.20 5.29
C LEU A 152 8.49 -2.23 6.49
N SER A 153 8.47 -0.91 6.22
CA SER A 153 8.62 0.15 7.23
C SER A 153 7.44 0.20 8.22
N ASN A 154 6.22 -0.13 7.80
CA ASN A 154 5.03 -0.06 8.65
C ASN A 154 4.35 -1.41 8.89
N CYS A 155 4.97 -2.55 8.56
CA CYS A 155 4.37 -3.88 8.62
C CYS A 155 3.69 -4.20 9.96
N SER A 156 4.28 -3.77 11.08
CA SER A 156 3.71 -3.97 12.42
C SER A 156 2.46 -3.12 12.65
N ALA A 157 2.40 -1.90 12.14
CA ALA A 157 1.24 -1.03 12.27
C ALA A 157 0.09 -1.52 11.38
N ALA A 158 0.39 -1.88 10.13
CA ALA A 158 -0.58 -2.44 9.18
C ALA A 158 -1.22 -3.73 9.72
N ALA A 159 -0.39 -4.68 10.23
CA ALA A 159 -0.87 -5.92 10.83
C ALA A 159 -1.80 -5.67 12.03
N ARG A 160 -1.38 -4.80 12.98
CA ARG A 160 -2.22 -4.47 14.15
C ARG A 160 -3.57 -3.87 13.76
N LYS A 161 -3.56 -2.97 12.78
CA LYS A 161 -4.80 -2.33 12.32
C LYS A 161 -5.73 -3.32 11.64
N ALA A 162 -5.20 -4.14 10.74
CA ALA A 162 -5.99 -5.15 10.03
C ALA A 162 -6.58 -6.18 11.00
N ALA A 163 -5.79 -6.71 11.94
CA ALA A 163 -6.27 -7.65 12.94
C ALA A 163 -7.40 -7.10 13.83
N GLY A 164 -7.43 -5.78 14.05
CA GLY A 164 -8.46 -5.14 14.88
C GLY A 164 -9.87 -5.19 14.31
N PHE A 165 -10.05 -5.50 13.02
CA PHE A 165 -11.37 -5.64 12.39
C PHE A 165 -11.92 -7.07 12.45
N MET A 166 -11.06 -8.05 12.72
CA MET A 166 -11.44 -9.46 12.85
C MET A 166 -12.07 -10.05 11.57
N ASP A 167 -11.84 -9.41 10.44
CA ASP A 167 -12.21 -9.87 9.10
C ASP A 167 -11.08 -10.75 8.54
N ASP A 168 -11.38 -11.57 7.54
CA ASP A 168 -10.36 -12.18 6.70
C ASP A 168 -9.50 -11.10 6.02
N ILE A 169 -8.23 -11.37 5.81
CA ILE A 169 -7.29 -10.40 5.27
C ILE A 169 -6.89 -10.79 3.86
N LEU A 170 -7.07 -9.86 2.93
CA LEU A 170 -6.55 -9.96 1.57
C LEU A 170 -5.38 -8.99 1.42
N ILE A 171 -4.18 -9.52 1.21
CA ILE A 171 -3.00 -8.71 0.89
C ILE A 171 -2.90 -8.61 -0.64
N VAL A 172 -2.85 -7.39 -1.15
CA VAL A 172 -2.78 -7.12 -2.60
C VAL A 172 -1.44 -6.49 -2.92
N CYS A 173 -0.54 -7.28 -3.49
CA CYS A 173 0.72 -6.79 -4.05
C CYS A 173 0.45 -6.10 -5.39
N SER A 174 1.07 -4.96 -5.63
CA SER A 174 0.93 -4.26 -6.92
C SER A 174 1.60 -5.03 -8.04
N GLY A 175 2.71 -5.68 -7.73
CA GLY A 175 3.62 -6.27 -8.70
C GLY A 175 4.23 -5.21 -9.62
N THR A 176 5.01 -5.64 -10.59
CA THR A 176 5.62 -4.75 -11.58
C THR A 176 5.47 -5.32 -12.97
N ASN A 177 4.98 -4.49 -13.90
CA ASN A 177 4.79 -4.90 -15.30
C ASN A 177 4.00 -6.21 -15.43
N ARG A 178 2.95 -6.40 -14.65
CA ARG A 178 2.12 -7.62 -14.57
C ARG A 178 2.88 -8.87 -14.12
N MET A 179 3.99 -8.69 -13.44
CA MET A 179 4.78 -9.77 -12.87
C MET A 179 4.84 -9.64 -11.35
N ILE A 180 5.21 -10.74 -10.72
CA ILE A 180 5.46 -10.81 -9.28
C ILE A 180 6.66 -9.93 -8.92
N SER A 181 6.53 -9.18 -7.82
CA SER A 181 7.60 -8.39 -7.22
C SER A 181 8.03 -9.04 -5.91
N ALA A 182 9.29 -9.39 -5.79
CA ALA A 182 9.79 -10.12 -4.62
C ALA A 182 9.81 -9.26 -3.35
N ASP A 183 10.01 -7.97 -3.48
CA ASP A 183 9.92 -6.99 -2.39
C ASP A 183 8.50 -6.86 -1.84
N ASP A 184 7.48 -6.87 -2.71
CA ASP A 184 6.08 -6.89 -2.30
C ASP A 184 5.74 -8.17 -1.55
N LEU A 185 6.13 -9.34 -2.09
CA LEU A 185 5.89 -10.63 -1.42
C LEU A 185 6.62 -10.71 -0.08
N CYS A 186 7.85 -10.17 0.01
CA CYS A 186 8.60 -10.12 1.25
C CYS A 186 7.89 -9.23 2.30
N ALA A 187 7.34 -8.09 1.90
CA ALA A 187 6.55 -7.25 2.80
C ALA A 187 5.23 -7.89 3.21
N ALA A 188 4.56 -8.62 2.30
CA ALA A 188 3.41 -9.44 2.65
C ALA A 188 3.76 -10.46 3.73
N GLY A 189 4.88 -11.18 3.57
CA GLY A 189 5.39 -12.12 4.56
C GLY A 189 5.72 -11.48 5.90
N ALA A 190 6.27 -10.25 5.90
CA ALA A 190 6.53 -9.50 7.12
C ALA A 190 5.22 -9.18 7.88
N ILE A 191 4.17 -8.78 7.16
CA ILE A 191 2.86 -8.50 7.74
C ILE A 191 2.24 -9.78 8.30
N ILE A 192 2.28 -10.90 7.55
CA ILE A 192 1.79 -12.21 7.99
C ILE A 192 2.50 -12.67 9.26
N ASN A 193 3.82 -12.55 9.31
CA ASN A 193 4.62 -12.88 10.48
C ASN A 193 4.19 -12.07 11.73
N ARG A 194 3.82 -10.79 11.55
CA ARG A 194 3.26 -9.96 12.62
C ARG A 194 1.85 -10.40 13.03
N LEU A 195 1.00 -10.74 12.08
CA LEU A 195 -0.35 -11.27 12.36
C LEU A 195 -0.31 -12.53 13.19
N ARG A 196 0.66 -13.46 12.94
CA ARG A 196 0.85 -14.65 13.77
C ARG A 196 1.12 -14.34 15.24
N SER A 197 1.79 -13.22 15.53
CA SER A 197 2.03 -12.80 16.91
C SER A 197 0.80 -12.16 17.59
N LEU A 198 -0.19 -11.76 16.80
CA LEU A 198 -1.39 -11.05 17.28
C LEU A 198 -2.61 -11.97 17.37
N CYS A 199 -2.73 -12.94 16.47
CA CYS A 199 -3.88 -13.84 16.36
C CYS A 199 -3.50 -15.25 16.83
N SER A 200 -4.43 -15.95 17.47
CA SER A 200 -4.18 -17.32 17.98
C SER A 200 -4.24 -18.38 16.87
N GLU A 201 -5.10 -18.17 15.89
CA GLU A 201 -5.33 -19.11 14.79
C GLU A 201 -5.39 -18.35 13.47
N LEU A 202 -4.47 -18.68 12.55
CA LEU A 202 -4.43 -18.14 11.20
C LEU A 202 -4.48 -19.27 10.20
N GLU A 203 -5.41 -19.19 9.27
CA GLU A 203 -5.44 -20.03 8.08
C GLU A 203 -4.71 -19.27 6.96
N LEU A 204 -3.61 -19.83 6.47
CA LEU A 204 -2.85 -19.23 5.38
C LEU A 204 -3.07 -20.01 4.10
N THR A 205 -3.33 -19.28 3.00
CA THR A 205 -3.26 -19.89 1.67
C THR A 205 -1.82 -20.26 1.30
N ASP A 206 -1.63 -21.08 0.28
CA ASP A 206 -0.30 -21.49 -0.18
C ASP A 206 0.59 -20.29 -0.51
N ILE A 207 0.02 -19.27 -1.15
CA ILE A 207 0.74 -18.03 -1.46
C ILE A 207 1.11 -17.25 -0.20
N ALA A 208 0.24 -17.18 0.78
CA ALA A 208 0.54 -16.56 2.06
C ALA A 208 1.67 -17.28 2.80
N LEU A 209 1.70 -18.62 2.77
CA LEU A 209 2.80 -19.43 3.30
C LEU A 209 4.12 -19.16 2.57
N ILE A 210 4.10 -19.10 1.24
CA ILE A 210 5.28 -18.75 0.43
C ILE A 210 5.82 -17.37 0.80
N CYS A 211 4.95 -16.37 0.96
CA CYS A 211 5.35 -15.03 1.37
C CYS A 211 6.00 -15.02 2.76
N GLU A 212 5.43 -15.75 3.71
CA GLU A 212 5.99 -15.87 5.06
C GLU A 212 7.38 -16.53 5.05
N HIS A 213 7.55 -17.60 4.27
CA HIS A 213 8.85 -18.25 4.10
C HIS A 213 9.87 -17.34 3.41
N LEU A 214 9.47 -16.58 2.41
CA LEU A 214 10.34 -15.61 1.75
C LEU A 214 10.84 -14.54 2.73
N TYR A 215 9.94 -13.97 3.55
CA TYR A 215 10.33 -13.02 4.58
C TYR A 215 11.27 -13.64 5.64
N ASN A 216 11.02 -14.84 6.09
CA ASN A 216 11.89 -15.53 7.04
C ASN A 216 13.28 -15.79 6.44
N SER A 217 13.37 -16.13 5.15
CA SER A 217 14.63 -16.27 4.42
C SER A 217 15.37 -14.94 4.28
N PHE A 218 14.66 -13.86 4.02
CA PHE A 218 15.22 -12.52 4.02
C PHE A 218 15.76 -12.14 5.40
N LYS A 219 14.98 -12.36 6.46
CA LYS A 219 15.36 -12.06 7.83
C LYS A 219 16.58 -12.85 8.30
N SER A 220 16.73 -14.09 7.87
CA SER A 220 17.90 -14.95 8.18
C SER A 220 19.13 -14.66 7.31
N GLY A 221 19.01 -13.78 6.30
CA GLY A 221 20.08 -13.45 5.37
C GLY A 221 20.31 -14.50 4.27
N THR A 222 19.44 -15.50 4.15
CA THR A 222 19.53 -16.52 3.06
C THR A 222 18.91 -16.05 1.76
N PHE A 223 18.09 -15.00 1.79
CA PHE A 223 17.54 -14.32 0.62
C PHE A 223 17.93 -12.83 0.63
N ASP A 224 18.43 -12.32 -0.47
CA ASP A 224 18.91 -10.94 -0.62
C ASP A 224 18.04 -10.18 -1.61
N LEU A 225 17.21 -9.27 -1.10
CA LEU A 225 16.34 -8.42 -1.93
C LEU A 225 17.11 -7.56 -2.93
N ARG A 226 18.37 -7.17 -2.63
CA ARG A 226 19.20 -6.35 -3.53
C ARG A 226 19.54 -7.07 -4.84
N LYS A 227 19.39 -8.39 -4.89
CA LYS A 227 19.59 -9.23 -6.08
C LYS A 227 18.34 -9.43 -6.91
N THR A 228 17.21 -8.82 -6.49
CA THR A 228 15.96 -8.90 -7.25
C THR A 228 15.91 -7.84 -8.33
N PHE A 229 15.08 -8.06 -9.34
CA PHE A 229 14.97 -7.20 -10.52
C PHE A 229 14.70 -5.72 -10.23
N HIS A 230 14.03 -5.41 -9.10
CA HIS A 230 13.70 -4.02 -8.73
C HIS A 230 14.76 -3.33 -7.89
N CYS A 231 15.70 -4.08 -7.31
CA CYS A 231 16.74 -3.56 -6.46
C CYS A 231 18.11 -3.57 -7.14
N SER A 232 18.22 -4.14 -8.35
CA SER A 232 19.46 -4.26 -9.12
C SER A 232 19.72 -3.05 -10.03
#